data_3872585b279e377a9280f48cc04596d9
#
_entry.id   3872585b279e377a9280f48cc04596d9
#
_cell.length_a   1.000
_cell.length_b   1.000
_cell.length_c   1.000
_cell.angle_alpha   90.00
_cell.angle_beta   90.00
_cell.angle_gamma   90.00
#
_symmetry.space_group_name_H-M   'P 1'
#
loop_
_entity.id
_entity.type
_entity.pdbx_description
1 polymer ?
#
loop_
_entity_poly.entity_id
_entity_poly.type
_entity_poly.pdbx_seq_one_letter_code
_entity_poly.pdbx_strand_id
1 'polypeptide(L)'
;MIRSSGTSGVASSQATARSPQLHVPRLHHVPHNLRTARLALLALFVPLVALVALSIGSVHLPVAAVWSALAHPSVSGTTHTIVWDLRLPRVLMAMGVGAGLGIAGALLQALFRNPLVDPYITGVSAGAALAAAAGFMLGVAFAFIPALAFGGGIICAAIVAAIGAGDSPSGNLRLVLAGVAVSAFASALVTLILLRGNGGNLGILAWLAGGINGRGWNDLGLMAIYLGAGCAAAFAQVHAVNLLRLGNVAAQGFGLRLDAARWRILATASLITAACVAVSGVVGFVGLMVPHVVRKLVSGDARWLLAGSALGGAIVVIAADLLARTVMAPAEVPLGVLLAFVGVPFFVLLARRPVEL
;
A
#
# COMPACT_ATOMS: atom_id res chain seq x y z
N MET A 1 54.15 51.48 -56.37
CA MET A 1 52.85 52.08 -56.66
C MET A 1 51.83 51.34 -55.85
N ILE A 2 51.22 51.98 -54.88
CA ILE A 2 49.81 52.11 -54.55
C ILE A 2 49.19 50.96 -53.69
N ARG A 3 48.98 51.39 -52.45
CA ARG A 3 47.70 51.39 -51.67
C ARG A 3 47.20 50.03 -51.22
N SER A 4 46.63 49.85 -50.06
CA SER A 4 46.17 50.60 -48.89
C SER A 4 45.27 49.63 -48.09
N SER A 5 45.51 49.60 -46.82
CA SER A 5 44.53 49.62 -45.74
C SER A 5 43.22 48.74 -45.89
N GLY A 6 43.03 47.93 -44.94
CA GLY A 6 41.77 47.33 -44.63
C GLY A 6 41.74 46.66 -43.21
N THR A 7 41.66 47.52 -42.21
CA THR A 7 41.37 47.13 -40.83
C THR A 7 39.90 46.73 -40.75
N SER A 8 39.61 45.45 -40.65
CA SER A 8 38.26 44.96 -40.28
C SER A 8 38.25 44.60 -38.82
N GLY A 9 37.50 45.39 -38.06
CA GLY A 9 37.29 45.22 -36.65
C GLY A 9 36.59 43.89 -36.34
N VAL A 10 37.21 43.11 -35.47
CA VAL A 10 36.59 41.95 -34.83
C VAL A 10 35.64 42.47 -33.78
N ALA A 11 34.36 42.49 -34.11
CA ALA A 11 33.31 42.72 -33.14
C ALA A 11 33.27 41.53 -32.18
N SER A 12 33.74 41.70 -30.96
CA SER A 12 33.62 40.76 -29.86
C SER A 12 32.15 40.66 -29.43
N SER A 13 31.44 39.69 -30.01
CA SER A 13 30.14 39.27 -29.51
C SER A 13 30.33 38.59 -28.14
N GLN A 14 30.21 39.36 -27.08
CA GLN A 14 30.02 38.82 -25.73
C GLN A 14 28.64 38.21 -25.67
N ALA A 15 28.54 36.92 -26.07
CA ALA A 15 27.41 36.08 -25.73
C ALA A 15 27.39 35.90 -24.20
N THR A 16 26.60 36.70 -23.51
CA THR A 16 26.28 36.51 -22.11
C THR A 16 25.62 35.14 -21.99
N ALA A 17 26.41 34.14 -21.63
CA ALA A 17 25.94 32.84 -21.22
C ALA A 17 25.02 33.03 -19.99
N ARG A 18 23.72 33.12 -20.22
CA ARG A 18 22.73 33.00 -19.13
C ARG A 18 22.93 31.64 -18.51
N SER A 19 23.53 31.61 -17.31
CA SER A 19 23.54 30.42 -16.46
C SER A 19 22.10 29.88 -16.36
N PRO A 20 21.87 28.56 -16.60
CA PRO A 20 20.56 27.99 -16.42
C PRO A 20 20.19 28.21 -14.95
N GLN A 21 19.14 29.02 -14.73
CA GLN A 21 18.59 29.18 -13.40
C GLN A 21 18.03 27.79 -13.01
N LEU A 22 18.74 27.10 -12.13
CA LEU A 22 18.26 25.90 -11.49
C LEU A 22 16.95 26.27 -10.79
N HIS A 23 15.86 25.90 -11.41
CA HIS A 23 14.53 26.03 -10.82
C HIS A 23 14.47 25.04 -9.65
N VAL A 24 14.88 25.49 -8.46
CA VAL A 24 14.75 24.72 -7.23
C VAL A 24 13.25 24.71 -6.90
N PRO A 25 12.57 23.56 -6.99
CA PRO A 25 11.16 23.49 -6.65
C PRO A 25 11.03 23.98 -5.20
N ARG A 26 10.18 24.98 -4.98
CA ARG A 26 9.84 25.43 -3.62
C ARG A 26 9.16 24.24 -2.91
N LEU A 27 9.93 23.52 -2.12
CA LEU A 27 9.38 22.56 -1.17
C LEU A 27 8.47 23.37 -0.25
N HIS A 28 7.16 23.17 -0.37
CA HIS A 28 6.19 23.73 0.56
C HIS A 28 6.52 23.21 1.95
N HIS A 29 7.26 23.99 2.72
CA HIS A 29 7.63 23.68 4.09
C HIS A 29 6.38 23.83 4.94
N VAL A 30 5.68 22.71 5.17
CA VAL A 30 4.60 22.67 6.16
C VAL A 30 5.26 22.83 7.53
N PRO A 31 4.89 23.81 8.36
CA PRO A 31 5.44 24.01 9.71
C PRO A 31 5.28 22.74 10.56
N HIS A 32 6.23 22.49 11.46
CA HIS A 32 6.22 21.29 12.32
C HIS A 32 4.90 21.17 13.11
N ASN A 33 4.41 22.27 13.68
CA ASN A 33 3.17 22.31 14.45
C ASN A 33 1.95 21.91 13.60
N LEU A 34 1.93 22.28 12.33
CA LEU A 34 0.83 21.94 11.43
C LEU A 34 0.88 20.46 11.01
N ARG A 35 2.08 19.87 10.92
CA ARG A 35 2.24 18.42 10.65
C ARG A 35 1.74 17.59 11.82
N THR A 36 2.16 17.93 13.03
CA THR A 36 1.71 17.25 14.27
C THR A 36 0.20 17.37 14.43
N ALA A 37 -0.37 18.55 14.20
CA ALA A 37 -1.81 18.75 14.28
C ALA A 37 -2.59 17.91 13.25
N ARG A 38 -2.12 17.83 12.01
CA ARG A 38 -2.74 17.00 10.96
C ARG A 38 -2.66 15.50 11.26
N LEU A 39 -1.52 15.02 11.78
CA LEU A 39 -1.40 13.63 12.22
C LEU A 39 -2.27 13.34 13.44
N ALA A 40 -2.34 14.24 14.41
CA ALA A 40 -3.22 14.11 15.56
C ALA A 40 -4.70 14.05 15.11
N LEU A 41 -5.08 14.87 14.13
CA LEU A 41 -6.41 14.81 13.53
C LEU A 41 -6.70 13.46 12.88
N LEU A 42 -5.76 12.94 12.06
CA LEU A 42 -5.89 11.60 11.47
C LEU A 42 -5.98 10.52 12.56
N ALA A 43 -5.15 10.61 13.60
CA ALA A 43 -5.16 9.66 14.71
C ALA A 43 -6.50 9.69 15.48
N LEU A 44 -7.11 10.86 15.64
CA LEU A 44 -8.44 11.01 16.25
C LEU A 44 -9.56 10.47 15.35
N PHE A 45 -9.39 10.57 14.01
CA PHE A 45 -10.38 10.09 13.06
C PHE A 45 -10.45 8.55 12.99
N VAL A 46 -9.35 7.83 13.25
CA VAL A 46 -9.33 6.35 13.24
C VAL A 46 -10.33 5.76 14.22
N PRO A 47 -10.30 6.08 15.55
CA PRO A 47 -11.28 5.53 16.49
C PRO A 47 -12.71 6.01 16.22
N LEU A 48 -12.88 7.20 15.66
CA LEU A 48 -14.21 7.68 15.28
C LEU A 48 -14.82 6.82 14.16
N VAL A 49 -14.09 6.57 13.09
CA VAL A 49 -14.54 5.73 11.97
C VAL A 49 -14.71 4.27 12.43
N ALA A 50 -13.83 3.78 13.30
CA ALA A 50 -13.95 2.45 13.90
C ALA A 50 -15.23 2.31 14.74
N LEU A 51 -15.56 3.31 15.57
CA LEU A 51 -16.79 3.33 16.36
C LEU A 51 -18.04 3.31 15.48
N VAL A 52 -18.04 4.12 14.40
CA VAL A 52 -19.12 4.10 13.41
C VAL A 52 -19.25 2.73 12.76
N ALA A 53 -18.11 2.10 12.37
CA ALA A 53 -18.10 0.78 11.78
C ALA A 53 -18.53 -0.34 12.76
N LEU A 54 -18.32 -0.16 14.06
CA LEU A 54 -18.84 -1.07 15.09
C LEU A 54 -20.35 -0.89 15.30
N SER A 55 -20.88 0.33 15.15
CA SER A 55 -22.30 0.64 15.36
C SER A 55 -23.19 0.26 14.17
N ILE A 56 -22.69 0.48 12.93
CA ILE A 56 -23.44 0.29 11.70
C ILE A 56 -23.07 -1.06 11.04
N GLY A 57 -24.09 -1.79 10.59
CA GLY A 57 -23.97 -3.06 9.88
C GLY A 57 -25.36 -3.61 9.57
N SER A 58 -25.49 -4.93 9.29
CA SER A 58 -26.78 -5.62 9.06
C SER A 58 -27.77 -5.42 10.22
N VAL A 59 -27.25 -5.25 11.44
CA VAL A 59 -28.00 -4.86 12.64
C VAL A 59 -27.46 -3.55 13.14
N HIS A 60 -28.32 -2.54 13.32
CA HIS A 60 -27.94 -1.26 13.92
C HIS A 60 -27.84 -1.39 15.44
N LEU A 61 -26.66 -1.07 15.99
CA LEU A 61 -26.43 -1.03 17.43
C LEU A 61 -26.26 0.44 17.87
N PRO A 62 -27.00 0.89 18.91
CA PRO A 62 -26.76 2.20 19.48
C PRO A 62 -25.31 2.32 19.97
N VAL A 63 -24.68 3.48 19.82
CA VAL A 63 -23.30 3.73 20.25
C VAL A 63 -23.10 3.40 21.74
N ALA A 64 -24.12 3.70 22.59
CA ALA A 64 -24.08 3.36 23.99
C ALA A 64 -24.00 1.85 24.25
N ALA A 65 -24.70 1.03 23.43
CA ALA A 65 -24.64 -0.43 23.54
C ALA A 65 -23.27 -0.97 23.10
N VAL A 66 -22.70 -0.42 22.01
CA VAL A 66 -21.33 -0.76 21.57
C VAL A 66 -20.32 -0.40 22.66
N TRP A 67 -20.42 0.80 23.24
CA TRP A 67 -19.54 1.24 24.33
C TRP A 67 -19.66 0.35 25.57
N SER A 68 -20.91 0.01 25.97
CA SER A 68 -21.16 -0.91 27.09
C SER A 68 -20.55 -2.28 26.84
N ALA A 69 -20.70 -2.84 25.61
CA ALA A 69 -20.11 -4.12 25.26
C ALA A 69 -18.57 -4.07 25.31
N LEU A 70 -17.94 -2.99 24.85
CA LEU A 70 -16.49 -2.81 24.91
C LEU A 70 -15.97 -2.65 26.35
N ALA A 71 -16.72 -1.92 27.19
CA ALA A 71 -16.32 -1.64 28.58
C ALA A 71 -16.53 -2.87 29.50
N HIS A 72 -17.44 -3.77 29.18
CA HIS A 72 -17.78 -4.92 30.01
C HIS A 72 -17.66 -6.22 29.20
N PRO A 73 -16.45 -6.69 28.89
CA PRO A 73 -16.24 -7.87 28.02
C PRO A 73 -16.71 -9.19 28.63
N SER A 74 -17.00 -9.23 29.93
CA SER A 74 -17.51 -10.42 30.63
C SER A 74 -19.03 -10.59 30.58
N VAL A 75 -19.78 -9.59 30.08
CA VAL A 75 -21.25 -9.65 30.02
C VAL A 75 -21.65 -10.38 28.74
N SER A 76 -22.12 -11.61 28.87
CA SER A 76 -22.62 -12.39 27.73
C SER A 76 -23.97 -11.85 27.23
N GLY A 77 -24.17 -11.88 25.90
CA GLY A 77 -25.41 -11.43 25.27
C GLY A 77 -25.23 -11.22 23.77
N THR A 78 -26.34 -11.15 23.04
CA THR A 78 -26.32 -11.00 21.57
C THR A 78 -25.49 -9.78 21.11
N THR A 79 -25.62 -8.64 21.81
CA THR A 79 -24.83 -7.44 21.51
C THR A 79 -23.34 -7.67 21.71
N HIS A 80 -22.96 -8.38 22.76
CA HIS A 80 -21.56 -8.71 23.03
C HIS A 80 -20.98 -9.58 21.91
N THR A 81 -21.67 -10.66 21.54
CA THR A 81 -21.24 -11.54 20.44
C THR A 81 -21.09 -10.77 19.11
N ILE A 82 -22.05 -9.89 18.78
CA ILE A 82 -21.95 -9.08 17.56
C ILE A 82 -20.73 -8.15 17.60
N VAL A 83 -20.46 -7.51 18.75
CA VAL A 83 -19.36 -6.55 18.86
C VAL A 83 -18.02 -7.27 18.96
N TRP A 84 -17.85 -8.22 19.87
CA TRP A 84 -16.57 -8.86 20.18
C TRP A 84 -16.17 -9.96 19.22
N ASP A 85 -17.11 -10.81 18.79
CA ASP A 85 -16.76 -11.98 17.99
C ASP A 85 -16.83 -11.71 16.49
N LEU A 86 -17.70 -10.76 16.05
CA LEU A 86 -17.90 -10.50 14.63
C LEU A 86 -17.30 -9.15 14.17
N ARG A 87 -17.62 -8.04 14.86
CA ARG A 87 -17.28 -6.70 14.35
C ARG A 87 -15.90 -6.22 14.73
N LEU A 88 -15.50 -6.40 15.98
CA LEU A 88 -14.22 -5.88 16.47
C LEU A 88 -13.03 -6.50 15.74
N PRO A 89 -12.90 -7.84 15.60
CA PRO A 89 -11.79 -8.40 14.83
C PRO A 89 -11.81 -7.95 13.37
N ARG A 90 -12.97 -7.81 12.75
CA ARG A 90 -13.12 -7.31 11.39
C ARG A 90 -12.63 -5.86 11.23
N VAL A 91 -13.04 -4.95 12.12
CA VAL A 91 -12.61 -3.54 12.11
C VAL A 91 -11.12 -3.42 12.38
N LEU A 92 -10.56 -4.21 13.31
CA LEU A 92 -9.13 -4.23 13.59
C LEU A 92 -8.32 -4.79 12.40
N MET A 93 -8.84 -5.81 11.70
CA MET A 93 -8.22 -6.29 10.46
C MET A 93 -8.29 -5.26 9.35
N ALA A 94 -9.43 -4.59 9.14
CA ALA A 94 -9.55 -3.50 8.17
C ALA A 94 -8.54 -2.39 8.46
N MET A 95 -8.40 -2.01 9.73
CA MET A 95 -7.41 -1.04 10.19
C MET A 95 -5.98 -1.50 9.87
N GLY A 96 -5.65 -2.75 10.20
CA GLY A 96 -4.32 -3.33 9.97
C GLY A 96 -3.98 -3.44 8.48
N VAL A 97 -4.92 -3.95 7.67
CA VAL A 97 -4.76 -4.04 6.21
C VAL A 97 -4.54 -2.66 5.59
N GLY A 98 -5.36 -1.68 5.98
CA GLY A 98 -5.22 -0.31 5.48
C GLY A 98 -3.90 0.33 5.87
N ALA A 99 -3.52 0.22 7.15
CA ALA A 99 -2.26 0.73 7.66
C ALA A 99 -1.06 0.07 6.96
N GLY A 100 -1.08 -1.25 6.83
CA GLY A 100 -0.02 -2.02 6.19
C GLY A 100 0.15 -1.65 4.72
N LEU A 101 -0.92 -1.69 3.93
CA LEU A 101 -0.86 -1.33 2.51
C LEU A 101 -0.44 0.13 2.31
N GLY A 102 -0.87 1.05 3.18
CA GLY A 102 -0.43 2.44 3.17
C GLY A 102 1.08 2.58 3.41
N ILE A 103 1.63 1.89 4.40
CA ILE A 103 3.07 1.87 4.67
C ILE A 103 3.85 1.23 3.52
N ALA A 104 3.44 0.04 3.05
CA ALA A 104 4.08 -0.66 1.95
C ALA A 104 4.12 0.19 0.68
N GLY A 105 3.00 0.86 0.35
CA GLY A 105 2.93 1.82 -0.75
C GLY A 105 3.91 2.97 -0.60
N ALA A 106 3.98 3.59 0.58
CA ALA A 106 4.90 4.69 0.86
C ALA A 106 6.37 4.28 0.70
N LEU A 107 6.74 3.07 1.18
CA LEU A 107 8.08 2.50 1.02
C LEU A 107 8.45 2.29 -0.44
N LEU A 108 7.56 1.66 -1.23
CA LEU A 108 7.83 1.38 -2.64
C LEU A 108 7.83 2.64 -3.49
N GLN A 109 6.93 3.59 -3.24
CA GLN A 109 6.96 4.89 -3.92
C GLN A 109 8.27 5.65 -3.66
N ALA A 110 8.83 5.54 -2.46
CA ALA A 110 10.14 6.12 -2.15
C ALA A 110 11.27 5.36 -2.84
N LEU A 111 11.24 4.02 -2.82
CA LEU A 111 12.23 3.16 -3.45
C LEU A 111 12.33 3.41 -4.96
N PHE A 112 11.18 3.43 -5.64
CA PHE A 112 11.10 3.62 -7.09
C PHE A 112 11.12 5.11 -7.48
N ARG A 113 11.01 6.02 -6.52
CA ARG A 113 10.86 7.48 -6.73
C ARG A 113 9.73 7.78 -7.71
N ASN A 114 8.66 7.01 -7.63
CA ASN A 114 7.49 7.13 -8.47
C ASN A 114 6.24 7.05 -7.61
N PRO A 115 5.41 8.11 -7.54
CA PRO A 115 4.21 8.15 -6.72
C PRO A 115 3.08 7.24 -7.21
N LEU A 116 3.22 6.65 -8.40
CA LEU A 116 2.23 5.77 -9.02
C LEU A 116 2.50 4.28 -8.76
N VAL A 117 3.51 3.97 -7.95
CA VAL A 117 3.85 2.59 -7.61
C VAL A 117 2.89 2.06 -6.55
N ASP A 118 2.35 0.88 -6.81
CA ASP A 118 1.50 0.11 -5.90
C ASP A 118 2.27 -1.12 -5.36
N PRO A 119 2.02 -1.58 -4.13
CA PRO A 119 2.62 -2.80 -3.58
C PRO A 119 2.49 -4.05 -4.45
N TYR A 120 1.49 -4.11 -5.32
CA TYR A 120 1.23 -5.26 -6.17
C TYR A 120 2.25 -5.50 -7.27
N ILE A 121 3.04 -4.49 -7.65
CA ILE A 121 4.13 -4.68 -8.63
C ILE A 121 5.24 -5.63 -8.13
N THR A 122 5.27 -5.93 -6.85
CA THR A 122 6.22 -6.91 -6.28
C THR A 122 5.85 -8.37 -6.56
N GLY A 123 4.70 -8.62 -7.20
CA GLY A 123 4.18 -9.96 -7.47
C GLY A 123 3.54 -10.67 -6.27
N VAL A 124 3.58 -10.05 -5.08
CA VAL A 124 3.05 -10.64 -3.82
C VAL A 124 1.60 -11.05 -3.98
N SER A 125 0.75 -10.16 -4.50
CA SER A 125 -0.69 -10.44 -4.62
C SER A 125 -0.99 -11.56 -5.62
N ALA A 126 -0.25 -11.62 -6.73
CA ALA A 126 -0.42 -12.67 -7.72
C ALA A 126 0.01 -14.04 -7.19
N GLY A 127 1.13 -14.09 -6.44
CA GLY A 127 1.58 -15.31 -5.76
C GLY A 127 0.62 -15.76 -4.67
N ALA A 128 0.10 -14.83 -3.88
CA ALA A 128 -0.92 -15.12 -2.86
C ALA A 128 -2.21 -15.65 -3.50
N ALA A 129 -2.65 -15.05 -4.61
CA ALA A 129 -3.82 -15.47 -5.37
C ALA A 129 -3.66 -16.89 -5.92
N LEU A 130 -2.50 -17.18 -6.51
CA LEU A 130 -2.19 -18.50 -7.04
C LEU A 130 -2.19 -19.57 -5.93
N ALA A 131 -1.53 -19.29 -4.82
CA ALA A 131 -1.46 -20.23 -3.70
C ALA A 131 -2.83 -20.45 -3.04
N ALA A 132 -3.63 -19.40 -2.89
CA ALA A 132 -4.99 -19.52 -2.38
C ALA A 132 -5.88 -20.34 -3.34
N ALA A 133 -5.84 -20.05 -4.65
CA ALA A 133 -6.59 -20.77 -5.67
C ALA A 133 -6.20 -22.27 -5.70
N ALA A 134 -4.91 -22.57 -5.64
CA ALA A 134 -4.42 -23.94 -5.53
C ALA A 134 -4.90 -24.62 -4.25
N GLY A 135 -4.87 -23.94 -3.11
CA GLY A 135 -5.38 -24.44 -1.83
C GLY A 135 -6.87 -24.80 -1.89
N PHE A 136 -7.69 -23.92 -2.45
CA PHE A 136 -9.11 -24.18 -2.65
C PHE A 136 -9.34 -25.37 -3.59
N MET A 137 -8.59 -25.45 -4.71
CA MET A 137 -8.71 -26.58 -5.65
C MET A 137 -8.32 -27.91 -5.01
N LEU A 138 -7.35 -27.91 -4.11
CA LEU A 138 -6.90 -29.12 -3.37
C LEU A 138 -7.76 -29.43 -2.15
N GLY A 139 -8.83 -28.67 -1.89
CA GLY A 139 -9.72 -28.88 -0.75
C GLY A 139 -9.11 -28.54 0.62
N VAL A 140 -8.11 -27.67 0.65
CA VAL A 140 -7.51 -27.21 1.91
C VAL A 140 -8.52 -26.43 2.71
N ALA A 141 -8.63 -26.72 4.01
CA ALA A 141 -9.57 -26.06 4.90
C ALA A 141 -9.35 -24.53 4.91
N PHE A 142 -10.45 -23.77 4.91
CA PHE A 142 -10.45 -22.30 4.79
C PHE A 142 -9.53 -21.60 5.80
N ALA A 143 -9.36 -22.17 6.99
CA ALA A 143 -8.47 -21.65 8.03
C ALA A 143 -6.97 -21.62 7.62
N PHE A 144 -6.55 -22.50 6.70
CA PHE A 144 -5.16 -22.55 6.23
C PHE A 144 -4.89 -21.73 4.96
N ILE A 145 -5.92 -21.24 4.28
CA ILE A 145 -5.78 -20.43 3.06
C ILE A 145 -4.95 -19.17 3.30
N PRO A 146 -5.08 -18.42 4.43
CA PRO A 146 -4.21 -17.27 4.70
C PRO A 146 -2.73 -17.64 4.77
N ALA A 147 -2.39 -18.76 5.39
CA ALA A 147 -0.99 -19.22 5.49
C ALA A 147 -0.42 -19.57 4.11
N LEU A 148 -1.20 -20.25 3.27
CA LEU A 148 -0.80 -20.56 1.89
C LEU A 148 -0.63 -19.28 1.06
N ALA A 149 -1.58 -18.36 1.14
CA ALA A 149 -1.53 -17.08 0.44
C ALA A 149 -0.31 -16.25 0.87
N PHE A 150 -0.02 -16.19 2.18
CA PHE A 150 1.18 -15.55 2.71
C PHE A 150 2.46 -16.16 2.12
N GLY A 151 2.59 -17.49 2.19
CA GLY A 151 3.75 -18.21 1.65
C GLY A 151 3.91 -18.00 0.15
N GLY A 152 2.83 -18.14 -0.62
CA GLY A 152 2.82 -17.91 -2.08
C GLY A 152 3.19 -16.48 -2.45
N GLY A 153 2.71 -15.50 -1.68
CA GLY A 153 3.08 -14.10 -1.85
C GLY A 153 4.58 -13.84 -1.63
N ILE A 154 5.13 -14.37 -0.54
CA ILE A 154 6.58 -14.24 -0.24
C ILE A 154 7.45 -14.95 -1.28
N ILE A 155 7.09 -16.16 -1.70
CA ILE A 155 7.81 -16.90 -2.75
C ILE A 155 7.81 -16.09 -4.06
N CYS A 156 6.65 -15.57 -4.46
CA CYS A 156 6.54 -14.79 -5.67
C CYS A 156 7.38 -13.50 -5.60
N ALA A 157 7.35 -12.80 -4.47
CA ALA A 157 8.20 -11.63 -4.23
C ALA A 157 9.69 -11.99 -4.30
N ALA A 158 10.09 -13.13 -3.75
CA ALA A 158 11.47 -13.61 -3.81
C ALA A 158 11.91 -13.92 -5.26
N ILE A 159 11.02 -14.52 -6.07
CA ILE A 159 11.26 -14.76 -7.51
C ILE A 159 11.44 -13.43 -8.25
N VAL A 160 10.52 -12.48 -8.06
CA VAL A 160 10.61 -11.14 -8.67
C VAL A 160 11.90 -10.45 -8.27
N ALA A 161 12.25 -10.55 -6.99
CA ALA A 161 13.49 -10.03 -6.43
C ALA A 161 14.71 -10.65 -7.11
N ALA A 162 14.76 -11.97 -7.23
CA ALA A 162 15.88 -12.71 -7.87
C ALA A 162 16.04 -12.34 -9.36
N ILE A 163 14.93 -12.23 -10.11
CA ILE A 163 14.94 -11.82 -11.53
C ILE A 163 15.38 -10.35 -11.66
N GLY A 164 14.93 -9.50 -10.75
CA GLY A 164 15.25 -8.07 -10.72
C GLY A 164 16.66 -7.75 -10.23
N ALA A 165 17.37 -8.71 -9.64
CA ALA A 165 18.74 -8.54 -9.14
C ALA A 165 19.71 -8.23 -10.29
N GLY A 166 20.65 -7.30 -10.06
CA GLY A 166 21.73 -6.93 -10.99
C GLY A 166 22.15 -5.46 -10.88
N ASP A 167 23.42 -5.21 -11.10
CA ASP A 167 24.10 -3.91 -10.94
C ASP A 167 23.87 -2.95 -12.15
N SER A 168 22.63 -2.84 -12.60
CA SER A 168 22.31 -1.96 -13.74
C SER A 168 21.67 -0.65 -13.26
N PRO A 169 21.97 0.50 -13.91
CA PRO A 169 21.24 1.75 -13.71
C PRO A 169 19.73 1.60 -13.90
N SER A 170 19.30 0.58 -14.65
CA SER A 170 17.91 0.20 -14.93
C SER A 170 17.29 -0.73 -13.89
N GLY A 171 17.93 -0.98 -12.75
CA GLY A 171 17.46 -1.97 -11.75
C GLY A 171 16.01 -1.80 -11.31
N ASN A 172 15.53 -0.57 -11.21
CA ASN A 172 14.12 -0.31 -10.89
C ASN A 172 13.17 -0.77 -12.00
N LEU A 173 13.52 -0.54 -13.28
CA LEU A 173 12.72 -0.98 -14.42
C LEU A 173 12.69 -2.52 -14.50
N ARG A 174 13.82 -3.17 -14.26
CA ARG A 174 13.93 -4.62 -14.24
C ARG A 174 13.04 -5.27 -13.18
N LEU A 175 13.00 -4.72 -11.97
CA LEU A 175 12.10 -5.17 -10.91
C LEU A 175 10.62 -5.03 -11.31
N VAL A 176 10.24 -3.91 -11.91
CA VAL A 176 8.86 -3.69 -12.38
C VAL A 176 8.51 -4.69 -13.48
N LEU A 177 9.37 -4.86 -14.47
CA LEU A 177 9.14 -5.83 -15.57
C LEU A 177 9.06 -7.27 -15.06
N ALA A 178 9.94 -7.66 -14.13
CA ALA A 178 9.90 -8.98 -13.48
C ALA A 178 8.57 -9.17 -12.73
N GLY A 179 8.13 -8.16 -11.96
CA GLY A 179 6.86 -8.20 -11.24
C GLY A 179 5.66 -8.36 -12.17
N VAL A 180 5.63 -7.61 -13.27
CA VAL A 180 4.56 -7.73 -14.29
C VAL A 180 4.56 -9.11 -14.92
N ALA A 181 5.73 -9.62 -15.35
CA ALA A 181 5.84 -10.93 -15.99
C ALA A 181 5.42 -12.08 -15.05
N VAL A 182 5.92 -12.07 -13.81
CA VAL A 182 5.57 -13.09 -12.80
C VAL A 182 4.09 -13.00 -12.44
N SER A 183 3.53 -11.80 -12.30
CA SER A 183 2.11 -11.61 -12.03
C SER A 183 1.22 -12.09 -13.18
N ALA A 184 1.60 -11.82 -14.42
CA ALA A 184 0.88 -12.33 -15.60
C ALA A 184 0.90 -13.85 -15.66
N PHE A 185 2.05 -14.48 -15.40
CA PHE A 185 2.18 -15.93 -15.34
C PHE A 185 1.32 -16.55 -14.23
N ALA A 186 1.40 -15.99 -13.00
CA ALA A 186 0.57 -16.46 -11.89
C ALA A 186 -0.93 -16.30 -12.17
N SER A 187 -1.34 -15.18 -12.80
CA SER A 187 -2.74 -14.97 -13.20
C SER A 187 -3.22 -15.96 -14.26
N ALA A 188 -2.36 -16.34 -15.21
CA ALA A 188 -2.68 -17.38 -16.18
C ALA A 188 -2.90 -18.74 -15.52
N LEU A 189 -2.08 -19.09 -14.51
CA LEU A 189 -2.26 -20.31 -13.72
C LEU A 189 -3.55 -20.28 -12.89
N VAL A 190 -3.89 -19.14 -12.29
CA VAL A 190 -5.18 -18.97 -11.58
C VAL A 190 -6.34 -19.19 -12.54
N THR A 191 -6.28 -18.62 -13.75
CA THR A 191 -7.30 -18.83 -14.79
C THR A 191 -7.42 -20.30 -15.17
N LEU A 192 -6.30 -21.02 -15.32
CA LEU A 192 -6.31 -22.45 -15.59
C LEU A 192 -6.97 -23.27 -14.47
N ILE A 193 -6.70 -22.90 -13.21
CA ILE A 193 -7.36 -23.51 -12.04
C ILE A 193 -8.87 -23.27 -12.10
N LEU A 194 -9.31 -22.04 -12.38
CA LEU A 194 -10.72 -21.70 -12.49
C LEU A 194 -11.42 -22.46 -13.61
N LEU A 195 -10.77 -22.68 -14.76
CA LEU A 195 -11.35 -23.46 -15.87
C LEU A 195 -11.50 -24.95 -15.55
N ARG A 196 -10.66 -25.50 -14.67
CA ARG A 196 -10.74 -26.92 -14.26
C ARG A 196 -11.70 -27.18 -13.10
N GLY A 197 -12.10 -26.13 -12.38
CA GLY A 197 -12.99 -26.27 -11.21
C GLY A 197 -14.42 -26.58 -11.63
N ASN A 198 -14.90 -27.76 -11.26
CA ASN A 198 -16.29 -28.23 -11.51
C ASN A 198 -17.28 -27.55 -10.55
N GLY A 199 -17.57 -26.26 -10.73
CA GLY A 199 -18.61 -25.53 -9.98
C GLY A 199 -18.23 -25.03 -8.56
N GLY A 200 -17.07 -25.43 -8.00
CA GLY A 200 -16.60 -25.00 -6.67
C GLY A 200 -15.83 -23.66 -6.63
N ASN A 201 -15.88 -22.87 -7.70
CA ASN A 201 -15.02 -21.70 -7.88
C ASN A 201 -15.45 -20.44 -7.09
N LEU A 202 -16.63 -20.47 -6.45
CA LEU A 202 -17.15 -19.29 -5.72
C LEU A 202 -16.21 -18.84 -4.59
N GLY A 203 -15.60 -19.77 -3.87
CA GLY A 203 -14.62 -19.44 -2.82
C GLY A 203 -13.37 -18.76 -3.37
N ILE A 204 -12.86 -19.22 -4.52
CA ILE A 204 -11.70 -18.63 -5.20
C ILE A 204 -12.06 -17.23 -5.67
N LEU A 205 -13.20 -17.06 -6.35
CA LEU A 205 -13.66 -15.76 -6.86
C LEU A 205 -13.90 -14.76 -5.74
N ALA A 206 -14.55 -15.19 -4.64
CA ALA A 206 -14.77 -14.35 -3.47
C ALA A 206 -13.44 -13.90 -2.85
N TRP A 207 -12.46 -14.81 -2.74
CA TRP A 207 -11.12 -14.48 -2.23
C TRP A 207 -10.37 -13.52 -3.16
N LEU A 208 -10.42 -13.72 -4.47
CA LEU A 208 -9.79 -12.86 -5.48
C LEU A 208 -10.42 -11.46 -5.51
N ALA A 209 -11.73 -11.36 -5.28
CA ALA A 209 -12.43 -10.09 -5.20
C ALA A 209 -12.06 -9.25 -3.96
N GLY A 210 -11.40 -9.87 -2.99
CA GLY A 210 -10.95 -9.26 -1.74
C GLY A 210 -12.07 -8.98 -0.75
N GLY A 211 -11.81 -9.26 0.52
CA GLY A 211 -12.76 -9.04 1.61
C GLY A 211 -12.23 -9.59 2.93
N ILE A 212 -12.83 -9.13 4.02
CA ILE A 212 -12.43 -9.53 5.39
C ILE A 212 -13.52 -10.42 6.03
N ASN A 213 -14.45 -10.90 5.21
CA ASN A 213 -15.59 -11.69 5.67
C ASN A 213 -15.16 -13.06 6.20
N GLY A 214 -15.78 -13.51 7.29
CA GLY A 214 -15.52 -14.80 7.89
C GLY A 214 -14.16 -14.95 8.58
N ARG A 215 -13.44 -13.86 8.79
CA ARG A 215 -12.18 -13.80 9.54
C ARG A 215 -12.42 -13.49 11.01
N GLY A 216 -11.62 -14.10 11.89
CA GLY A 216 -11.73 -13.95 13.33
C GLY A 216 -10.45 -13.54 14.03
N TRP A 217 -10.44 -13.66 15.36
CA TRP A 217 -9.31 -13.30 16.21
C TRP A 217 -8.02 -14.04 15.87
N ASN A 218 -8.09 -15.29 15.43
CA ASN A 218 -6.92 -16.08 15.06
C ASN A 218 -6.22 -15.49 13.82
N ASP A 219 -7.00 -15.09 12.79
CA ASP A 219 -6.46 -14.45 11.58
C ASP A 219 -5.85 -13.09 11.93
N LEU A 220 -6.52 -12.32 12.79
CA LEU A 220 -6.01 -11.04 13.29
C LEU A 220 -4.69 -11.21 14.04
N GLY A 221 -4.58 -12.23 14.91
CA GLY A 221 -3.38 -12.51 15.68
C GLY A 221 -2.17 -12.81 14.78
N LEU A 222 -2.35 -13.67 13.79
CA LEU A 222 -1.30 -13.98 12.81
C LEU A 222 -0.91 -12.76 11.98
N MET A 223 -1.89 -12.02 11.46
CA MET A 223 -1.63 -10.80 10.72
C MET A 223 -0.86 -9.78 11.58
N ALA A 224 -1.26 -9.58 12.84
CA ALA A 224 -0.67 -8.59 13.73
C ALA A 224 0.82 -8.85 13.99
N ILE A 225 1.24 -10.10 14.09
CA ILE A 225 2.65 -10.48 14.28
C ILE A 225 3.49 -10.04 13.07
N TYR A 226 3.10 -10.48 11.86
CA TYR A 226 3.87 -10.17 10.64
C TYR A 226 3.76 -8.69 10.27
N LEU A 227 2.59 -8.09 10.44
CA LEU A 227 2.40 -6.66 10.20
C LEU A 227 3.19 -5.82 11.21
N GLY A 228 3.19 -6.19 12.48
CA GLY A 228 3.97 -5.52 13.52
C GLY A 228 5.46 -5.56 13.24
N ALA A 229 6.00 -6.73 12.89
CA ALA A 229 7.39 -6.89 12.49
C ALA A 229 7.72 -6.05 11.23
N GLY A 230 6.85 -6.09 10.23
CA GLY A 230 7.01 -5.30 9.02
C GLY A 230 6.96 -3.79 9.28
N CYS A 231 6.03 -3.33 10.12
CA CYS A 231 5.95 -1.91 10.53
C CYS A 231 7.20 -1.48 11.30
N ALA A 232 7.67 -2.27 12.26
CA ALA A 232 8.90 -1.99 12.99
C ALA A 232 10.10 -1.87 12.04
N ALA A 233 10.23 -2.82 11.09
CA ALA A 233 11.25 -2.77 10.05
C ALA A 233 11.11 -1.54 9.15
N ALA A 234 9.88 -1.13 8.79
CA ALA A 234 9.63 0.07 7.97
C ALA A 234 10.11 1.34 8.67
N PHE A 235 9.77 1.51 9.95
CA PHE A 235 10.21 2.65 10.74
C PHE A 235 11.71 2.66 11.03
N ALA A 236 12.34 1.49 11.19
CA ALA A 236 13.80 1.38 11.31
C ALA A 236 14.55 1.84 10.04
N GLN A 237 13.89 1.82 8.89
CA GLN A 237 14.45 2.21 7.59
C GLN A 237 14.17 3.66 7.18
N VAL A 238 13.56 4.47 8.05
CA VAL A 238 13.19 5.87 7.77
C VAL A 238 14.38 6.67 7.24
N HIS A 239 15.57 6.52 7.83
CA HIS A 239 16.77 7.21 7.37
C HIS A 239 17.14 6.83 5.93
N ALA A 240 17.16 5.54 5.61
CA ALA A 240 17.43 5.07 4.25
C ALA A 240 16.40 5.57 3.24
N VAL A 241 15.11 5.56 3.63
CA VAL A 241 14.01 6.09 2.79
C VAL A 241 14.19 7.57 2.51
N ASN A 242 14.56 8.38 3.52
CA ASN A 242 14.84 9.81 3.33
C ASN A 242 16.01 10.05 2.37
N LEU A 243 17.11 9.31 2.51
CA LEU A 243 18.26 9.42 1.63
C LEU A 243 17.94 9.02 0.18
N LEU A 244 17.23 7.92 -0.04
CA LEU A 244 16.83 7.47 -1.38
C LEU A 244 15.99 8.50 -2.13
N ARG A 245 15.21 9.31 -1.44
CA ARG A 245 14.40 10.38 -2.02
C ARG A 245 15.25 11.53 -2.56
N LEU A 246 16.47 11.74 -2.05
CA LEU A 246 17.40 12.73 -2.57
C LEU A 246 18.08 12.28 -3.88
N GLY A 247 17.92 11.02 -4.25
CA GLY A 247 18.53 10.41 -5.42
C GLY A 247 19.70 9.48 -5.09
N ASN A 248 20.00 8.56 -6.00
CA ASN A 248 21.00 7.51 -5.76
C ASN A 248 22.39 8.07 -5.51
N VAL A 249 22.82 9.07 -6.29
CA VAL A 249 24.15 9.68 -6.17
C VAL A 249 24.31 10.38 -4.82
N ALA A 250 23.30 11.17 -4.42
CA ALA A 250 23.32 11.84 -3.13
C ALA A 250 23.29 10.82 -1.98
N ALA A 251 22.43 9.80 -2.06
CA ALA A 251 22.34 8.77 -1.04
C ALA A 251 23.66 8.01 -0.84
N GLN A 252 24.38 7.70 -1.92
CA GLN A 252 25.70 7.09 -1.85
C GLN A 252 26.74 8.06 -1.24
N GLY A 253 26.70 9.34 -1.61
CA GLY A 253 27.56 10.37 -1.04
C GLY A 253 27.39 10.51 0.49
N PHE A 254 26.20 10.23 1.01
CA PHE A 254 25.91 10.14 2.45
C PHE A 254 26.19 8.75 3.05
N GLY A 255 26.87 7.85 2.35
CA GLY A 255 27.30 6.54 2.86
C GLY A 255 26.21 5.45 2.81
N LEU A 256 25.08 5.64 2.12
CA LEU A 256 24.07 4.62 2.02
C LEU A 256 24.50 3.50 1.06
N ARG A 257 24.50 2.26 1.53
CA ARG A 257 24.66 1.07 0.68
C ARG A 257 23.36 0.81 -0.07
N LEU A 258 23.29 1.31 -1.32
CA LEU A 258 22.04 1.34 -2.11
C LEU A 258 21.38 -0.03 -2.23
N ASP A 259 22.16 -1.06 -2.59
CA ASP A 259 21.61 -2.39 -2.82
C ASP A 259 21.03 -3.00 -1.54
N ALA A 260 21.77 -2.91 -0.44
CA ALA A 260 21.27 -3.38 0.85
C ALA A 260 20.02 -2.62 1.32
N ALA A 261 19.94 -1.31 1.05
CA ALA A 261 18.77 -0.51 1.40
C ALA A 261 17.56 -0.88 0.53
N ARG A 262 17.78 -1.03 -0.79
CA ARG A 262 16.73 -1.44 -1.74
C ARG A 262 16.15 -2.81 -1.38
N TRP A 263 16.99 -3.80 -1.13
CA TRP A 263 16.56 -5.14 -0.74
C TRP A 263 15.80 -5.16 0.57
N ARG A 264 16.27 -4.44 1.58
CA ARG A 264 15.57 -4.33 2.88
C ARG A 264 14.20 -3.68 2.73
N ILE A 265 14.09 -2.59 1.97
CA ILE A 265 12.81 -1.91 1.74
C ILE A 265 11.86 -2.81 0.96
N LEU A 266 12.34 -3.46 -0.10
CA LEU A 266 11.53 -4.39 -0.90
C LEU A 266 11.03 -5.56 -0.05
N ALA A 267 11.90 -6.19 0.72
CA ALA A 267 11.53 -7.30 1.61
C ALA A 267 10.50 -6.86 2.67
N THR A 268 10.69 -5.69 3.28
CA THR A 268 9.76 -5.14 4.27
C THR A 268 8.40 -4.85 3.65
N ALA A 269 8.36 -4.20 2.49
CA ALA A 269 7.11 -3.90 1.80
C ALA A 269 6.40 -5.19 1.35
N SER A 270 7.14 -6.20 0.87
CA SER A 270 6.59 -7.50 0.49
C SER A 270 6.03 -8.26 1.69
N LEU A 271 6.73 -8.26 2.83
CA LEU A 271 6.26 -8.86 4.07
C LEU A 271 4.94 -8.25 4.54
N ILE A 272 4.87 -6.91 4.61
CA ILE A 272 3.66 -6.20 4.99
C ILE A 272 2.51 -6.50 4.02
N THR A 273 2.79 -6.44 2.72
CA THR A 273 1.78 -6.72 1.69
C THR A 273 1.27 -8.16 1.78
N ALA A 274 2.16 -9.14 1.96
CA ALA A 274 1.78 -10.54 2.11
C ALA A 274 0.91 -10.77 3.35
N ALA A 275 1.25 -10.15 4.49
CA ALA A 275 0.44 -10.22 5.70
C ALA A 275 -0.97 -9.65 5.50
N CYS A 276 -1.09 -8.53 4.78
CA CYS A 276 -2.39 -7.92 4.47
C CYS A 276 -3.20 -8.79 3.50
N VAL A 277 -2.60 -9.19 2.37
CA VAL A 277 -3.27 -9.97 1.31
C VAL A 277 -3.70 -11.35 1.81
N ALA A 278 -2.93 -11.97 2.71
CA ALA A 278 -3.27 -13.26 3.29
C ALA A 278 -4.65 -13.28 3.96
N VAL A 279 -5.03 -12.21 4.65
CA VAL A 279 -6.31 -12.11 5.36
C VAL A 279 -7.41 -11.42 4.55
N SER A 280 -7.06 -10.44 3.72
CA SER A 280 -8.03 -9.63 2.97
C SER A 280 -8.22 -10.05 1.52
N GLY A 281 -7.45 -11.03 1.01
CA GLY A 281 -7.41 -11.26 -0.42
C GLY A 281 -6.83 -10.06 -1.17
N VAL A 282 -7.17 -9.92 -2.45
CA VAL A 282 -6.61 -8.85 -3.29
C VAL A 282 -7.35 -7.52 -3.06
N VAL A 283 -6.68 -6.57 -2.42
CA VAL A 283 -7.22 -5.23 -2.08
C VAL A 283 -6.32 -4.15 -2.66
N GLY A 284 -6.65 -3.62 -3.84
CA GLY A 284 -5.85 -2.65 -4.59
C GLY A 284 -6.06 -1.18 -4.18
N PHE A 285 -5.26 -0.31 -4.77
CA PHE A 285 -5.32 1.16 -4.74
C PHE A 285 -4.98 1.82 -3.40
N VAL A 286 -5.09 1.15 -2.25
CA VAL A 286 -4.79 1.75 -0.93
C VAL A 286 -3.35 2.21 -0.87
N GLY A 287 -2.41 1.34 -1.25
CA GLY A 287 -0.97 1.64 -1.27
C GLY A 287 -0.56 2.68 -2.29
N LEU A 288 -1.38 2.91 -3.32
CA LEU A 288 -1.15 3.94 -4.31
C LEU A 288 -1.74 5.30 -3.87
N MET A 289 -3.01 5.31 -3.50
CA MET A 289 -3.78 6.53 -3.23
C MET A 289 -3.37 7.18 -1.90
N VAL A 290 -3.29 6.41 -0.82
CA VAL A 290 -3.11 6.95 0.53
C VAL A 290 -1.78 7.68 0.71
N PRO A 291 -0.61 7.13 0.35
CA PRO A 291 0.65 7.86 0.49
C PRO A 291 0.71 9.12 -0.36
N HIS A 292 0.05 9.11 -1.53
CA HIS A 292 -0.03 10.28 -2.39
C HIS A 292 -0.79 11.44 -1.71
N VAL A 293 -1.95 11.16 -1.13
CA VAL A 293 -2.75 12.15 -0.40
C VAL A 293 -1.99 12.62 0.85
N VAL A 294 -1.44 11.70 1.62
CA VAL A 294 -0.72 12.02 2.86
C VAL A 294 0.52 12.89 2.59
N ARG A 295 1.23 12.66 1.48
CA ARG A 295 2.38 13.48 1.09
C ARG A 295 2.01 14.95 0.92
N LYS A 296 0.81 15.24 0.44
CA LYS A 296 0.29 16.63 0.32
C LYS A 296 -0.14 17.21 1.66
N LEU A 297 -0.60 16.36 2.57
CA LEU A 297 -1.08 16.77 3.89
C LEU A 297 0.06 17.02 4.89
N VAL A 298 1.06 16.12 4.94
CA VAL A 298 1.99 16.05 6.07
C VAL A 298 3.42 16.41 5.69
N SER A 299 3.73 16.56 4.38
CA SER A 299 5.08 16.90 3.87
C SER A 299 6.17 15.81 3.98
N GLY A 300 7.24 16.08 3.31
CA GLY A 300 8.35 15.30 2.80
C GLY A 300 9.13 14.31 3.66
N ASP A 301 9.12 14.33 5.00
CA ASP A 301 9.90 13.39 5.82
C ASP A 301 9.24 12.01 5.86
N ALA A 302 10.04 10.94 5.73
CA ALA A 302 9.56 9.57 5.73
C ALA A 302 8.86 9.17 7.03
N ARG A 303 9.24 9.70 8.19
CA ARG A 303 8.56 9.40 9.48
C ARG A 303 7.09 9.78 9.42
N TRP A 304 6.84 11.02 9.01
CA TRP A 304 5.48 11.57 8.91
C TRP A 304 4.69 10.92 7.79
N LEU A 305 5.36 10.62 6.67
CA LEU A 305 4.74 9.93 5.54
C LEU A 305 4.29 8.51 5.91
N LEU A 306 5.13 7.72 6.57
CA LEU A 306 4.78 6.36 6.99
C LEU A 306 3.67 6.38 8.03
N ALA A 307 3.78 7.21 9.08
CA ALA A 307 2.74 7.33 10.11
C ALA A 307 1.41 7.82 9.53
N GLY A 308 1.43 8.86 8.72
CA GLY A 308 0.23 9.36 8.05
C GLY A 308 -0.37 8.36 7.08
N SER A 309 0.46 7.59 6.36
CA SER A 309 -0.02 6.53 5.45
C SER A 309 -0.65 5.36 6.20
N ALA A 310 -0.13 5.02 7.39
CA ALA A 310 -0.76 4.04 8.26
C ALA A 310 -2.15 4.51 8.72
N LEU A 311 -2.25 5.71 9.25
CA LEU A 311 -3.51 6.28 9.74
C LEU A 311 -4.53 6.49 8.61
N GLY A 312 -4.09 7.10 7.51
CA GLY A 312 -4.94 7.32 6.34
C GLY A 312 -5.41 6.02 5.70
N GLY A 313 -4.54 5.02 5.60
CA GLY A 313 -4.88 3.68 5.10
C GLY A 313 -5.91 3.00 5.99
N ALA A 314 -5.72 3.05 7.31
CA ALA A 314 -6.68 2.53 8.28
C ALA A 314 -8.08 3.15 8.08
N ILE A 315 -8.16 4.48 8.00
CA ILE A 315 -9.43 5.20 7.78
C ILE A 315 -10.10 4.73 6.48
N VAL A 316 -9.34 4.70 5.38
CA VAL A 316 -9.87 4.35 4.05
C VAL A 316 -10.41 2.94 4.03
N VAL A 317 -9.68 1.95 4.59
CA VAL A 317 -10.11 0.55 4.52
C VAL A 317 -11.26 0.27 5.51
N ILE A 318 -11.27 0.87 6.71
CA ILE A 318 -12.43 0.76 7.62
C ILE A 318 -13.69 1.36 6.98
N ALA A 319 -13.57 2.55 6.37
CA ALA A 319 -14.70 3.19 5.70
C ALA A 319 -15.17 2.38 4.48
N ALA A 320 -14.25 1.85 3.69
CA ALA A 320 -14.58 0.98 2.56
C ALA A 320 -15.24 -0.33 3.00
N ASP A 321 -14.77 -0.97 4.08
CA ASP A 321 -15.41 -2.17 4.64
C ASP A 321 -16.81 -1.88 5.19
N LEU A 322 -17.00 -0.73 5.82
CA LEU A 322 -18.33 -0.28 6.26
C LEU A 322 -19.28 -0.11 5.07
N LEU A 323 -18.85 0.56 4.01
CA LEU A 323 -19.64 0.74 2.80
C LEU A 323 -19.92 -0.60 2.12
N ALA A 324 -18.93 -1.51 2.04
CA ALA A 324 -19.06 -2.83 1.46
C ALA A 324 -20.18 -3.66 2.12
N ARG A 325 -20.39 -3.48 3.43
CA ARG A 325 -21.43 -4.16 4.22
C ARG A 325 -22.81 -3.51 4.17
N THR A 326 -22.89 -2.25 3.74
CA THR A 326 -24.13 -1.46 3.88
C THR A 326 -24.79 -1.12 2.56
N VAL A 327 -24.03 -0.95 1.48
CA VAL A 327 -24.54 -0.45 0.19
C VAL A 327 -25.54 -1.42 -0.46
N MET A 328 -25.33 -2.72 -0.34
CA MET A 328 -26.17 -3.77 -0.95
C MET A 328 -26.76 -4.74 0.08
N ALA A 329 -26.87 -4.31 1.34
CA ALA A 329 -27.38 -5.19 2.40
C ALA A 329 -28.70 -5.88 2.00
N PRO A 330 -28.88 -7.20 2.24
CA PRO A 330 -28.03 -8.07 3.07
C PRO A 330 -26.80 -8.66 2.36
N ALA A 331 -26.65 -8.50 1.03
CA ALA A 331 -25.47 -8.92 0.31
C ALA A 331 -24.31 -7.96 0.60
N GLU A 332 -23.09 -8.51 0.69
CA GLU A 332 -21.88 -7.72 0.87
C GLU A 332 -21.15 -7.54 -0.47
N VAL A 333 -20.76 -6.31 -0.77
CA VAL A 333 -19.90 -6.01 -1.91
C VAL A 333 -18.46 -6.40 -1.56
N PRO A 334 -17.70 -7.08 -2.44
CA PRO A 334 -16.29 -7.34 -2.18
C PRO A 334 -15.50 -6.04 -1.98
N LEU A 335 -14.66 -6.00 -0.94
CA LEU A 335 -13.89 -4.82 -0.54
C LEU A 335 -12.97 -4.32 -1.66
N GLY A 336 -12.31 -5.26 -2.37
CA GLY A 336 -11.43 -4.92 -3.49
C GLY A 336 -12.16 -4.25 -4.65
N VAL A 337 -13.39 -4.68 -4.94
CA VAL A 337 -14.25 -4.07 -5.96
C VAL A 337 -14.61 -2.64 -5.58
N LEU A 338 -15.02 -2.42 -4.33
CA LEU A 338 -15.39 -1.09 -3.86
C LEU A 338 -14.20 -0.12 -3.89
N LEU A 339 -13.03 -0.58 -3.46
CA LEU A 339 -11.81 0.22 -3.52
C LEU A 339 -11.36 0.50 -4.95
N ALA A 340 -11.62 -0.39 -5.91
CA ALA A 340 -11.37 -0.14 -7.32
C ALA A 340 -12.28 0.96 -7.88
N PHE A 341 -13.57 0.98 -7.51
CA PHE A 341 -14.49 2.05 -7.90
C PHE A 341 -14.08 3.44 -7.41
N VAL A 342 -13.42 3.54 -6.27
CA VAL A 342 -12.88 4.81 -5.75
C VAL A 342 -11.48 5.09 -6.31
N GLY A 343 -10.65 4.07 -6.38
CA GLY A 343 -9.23 4.18 -6.74
C GLY A 343 -9.00 4.49 -8.21
N VAL A 344 -9.77 3.88 -9.12
CA VAL A 344 -9.60 4.11 -10.57
C VAL A 344 -9.92 5.56 -10.96
N PRO A 345 -11.06 6.17 -10.57
CA PRO A 345 -11.30 7.59 -10.83
C PRO A 345 -10.24 8.50 -10.21
N PHE A 346 -9.81 8.22 -8.98
CA PHE A 346 -8.73 8.95 -8.33
C PHE A 346 -7.44 8.89 -9.16
N PHE A 347 -7.06 7.72 -9.65
CA PHE A 347 -5.87 7.53 -10.47
C PHE A 347 -5.96 8.28 -11.81
N VAL A 348 -7.12 8.21 -12.50
CA VAL A 348 -7.34 8.92 -13.75
C VAL A 348 -7.24 10.44 -13.56
N LEU A 349 -7.80 10.96 -12.47
CA LEU A 349 -7.67 12.39 -12.13
C LEU A 349 -6.22 12.78 -11.80
N LEU A 350 -5.47 11.89 -11.16
CA LEU A 350 -4.07 12.11 -10.85
C LEU A 350 -3.20 12.11 -12.12
N ALA A 351 -3.46 11.17 -13.04
CA ALA A 351 -2.72 11.04 -14.30
C ALA A 351 -2.94 12.24 -15.26
N ARG A 352 -4.06 12.95 -15.12
CA ARG A 352 -4.35 14.16 -15.91
C ARG A 352 -3.64 15.41 -15.42
N ARG A 353 -3.11 15.41 -14.19
CA ARG A 353 -2.33 16.54 -13.68
C ARG A 353 -0.88 16.39 -14.13
N PRO A 354 -0.23 17.47 -14.62
CA PRO A 354 1.20 17.43 -14.91
C PRO A 354 1.92 16.98 -13.63
N VAL A 355 2.76 15.95 -13.75
CA VAL A 355 3.57 15.45 -12.65
C VAL A 355 4.62 16.50 -12.37
N GLU A 356 4.40 17.39 -11.41
CA GLU A 356 5.47 18.20 -10.82
C GLU A 356 6.35 17.23 -10.02
N LEU A 357 7.44 16.79 -10.66
CA LEU A 357 8.48 15.96 -10.08
C LEU A 357 9.36 16.75 -9.10
#